data_5d6b65476ec9ce010b24d30b9c0a57ea
#
_entry.id   5d6b65476ec9ce010b24d30b9c0a57ea
#
_cell.length_a   1.000
_cell.length_b   1.000
_cell.length_c   1.000
_cell.angle_alpha   90.00
_cell.angle_beta   90.00
_cell.angle_gamma   90.00
#
_symmetry.space_group_name_H-M   'P 1'
#
loop_
_entity.id
_entity.type
_entity.pdbx_description
1 polymer ?
#
loop_
_entity_poly.entity_id
_entity_poly.type
_entity_poly.pdbx_seq_one_letter_code
_entity_poly.pdbx_strand_id
1 'polypeptide(L)' 'MSQLPIDKGIPMPGLYPFAQMQVGDSFLLLPTMRRATVSVAAKRYGDKHGAKFTVRKVPEGFRCWRVA' A
#
# COMPACT_ATOMS: atom_id res chain seq x y z
N MET A 1 14.74 -5.79 31.05
CA MET A 1 14.56 -5.63 29.62
C MET A 1 13.39 -4.72 29.37
N SER A 2 13.57 -3.84 28.48
CA SER A 2 12.47 -2.99 28.15
C SER A 2 11.73 -3.55 26.95
N GLN A 3 10.44 -3.45 27.02
CA GLN A 3 9.63 -3.75 25.87
C GLN A 3 9.52 -2.53 25.02
N LEU A 4 9.45 -2.76 23.74
CA LEU A 4 9.09 -1.69 22.85
C LEU A 4 7.65 -1.27 23.14
N PRO A 5 7.37 0.01 23.11
CA PRO A 5 6.01 0.46 23.28
C PRO A 5 5.13 -0.10 22.17
N ILE A 6 3.92 -0.43 22.55
CA ILE A 6 2.92 -0.87 21.59
C ILE A 6 2.01 0.29 21.32
N ASP A 7 2.02 0.75 20.11
CA ASP A 7 1.14 1.84 19.70
C ASP A 7 -0.16 1.25 19.21
N LYS A 8 -1.21 1.59 19.91
CA LYS A 8 -2.54 1.09 19.57
C LYS A 8 -3.32 2.12 18.81
N GLY A 9 -4.10 1.65 17.85
CA GLY A 9 -4.89 2.53 17.04
C GLY A 9 -4.14 3.18 15.90
N ILE A 10 -2.86 2.91 15.80
CA ILE A 10 -2.06 3.39 14.69
C ILE A 10 -2.13 2.36 13.59
N PRO A 11 -2.44 2.76 12.35
CA PRO A 11 -2.39 1.83 11.23
C PRO A 11 -1.03 1.19 11.17
N MET A 12 -1.00 -0.06 10.76
CA MET A 12 0.26 -0.77 10.68
C MET A 12 1.25 0.01 9.85
N PRO A 13 2.45 0.24 10.42
CA PRO A 13 3.43 1.09 9.76
C PRO A 13 3.84 0.51 8.41
N GLY A 14 4.25 1.39 7.56
CA GLY A 14 4.66 1.00 6.24
C GLY A 14 3.51 0.51 5.41
N LEU A 15 2.36 0.56 5.98
CA LEU A 15 1.22 0.17 5.24
C LEU A 15 0.84 1.23 4.26
N TYR A 16 0.11 0.78 3.34
CA TYR A 16 -0.17 1.51 2.15
C TYR A 16 -1.43 2.32 2.34
N PRO A 17 -1.58 3.48 1.70
CA PRO A 17 -2.73 4.35 1.94
C PRO A 17 -3.95 3.89 1.15
N PHE A 18 -4.19 2.59 1.06
CA PHE A 18 -5.29 2.07 0.23
C PHE A 18 -6.65 2.62 0.66
N ALA A 19 -6.86 2.73 1.97
CA ALA A 19 -8.15 3.17 2.48
C ALA A 19 -8.45 4.62 2.16
N GLN A 20 -7.41 5.42 1.91
CA GLN A 20 -7.54 6.83 1.62
C GLN A 20 -7.52 7.13 0.13
N MET A 21 -7.29 6.12 -0.69
CA MET A 21 -7.16 6.32 -2.12
C MET A 21 -8.53 6.26 -2.79
N GLN A 22 -8.76 7.21 -3.65
CA GLN A 22 -9.89 7.19 -4.56
C GLN A 22 -9.45 6.69 -5.92
N VAL A 23 -10.42 6.34 -6.75
CA VAL A 23 -10.11 5.91 -8.11
C VAL A 23 -9.31 6.99 -8.82
N GLY A 24 -8.18 6.60 -9.40
CA GLY A 24 -7.27 7.53 -10.04
C GLY A 24 -6.11 7.97 -9.17
N ASP A 25 -6.20 7.77 -7.86
CA ASP A 25 -5.10 8.11 -6.97
C ASP A 25 -3.96 7.13 -7.11
N SER A 26 -2.77 7.57 -6.74
CA SER A 26 -1.59 6.72 -6.80
C SER A 26 -0.60 7.11 -5.71
N PHE A 27 0.32 6.20 -5.42
CA PHE A 27 1.46 6.53 -4.56
C PHE A 27 2.71 5.85 -5.10
N LEU A 28 3.85 6.49 -4.88
CA LEU A 28 5.14 5.95 -5.29
C LEU A 28 5.62 4.99 -4.21
N LEU A 29 6.05 3.80 -4.61
CA LEU A 29 6.61 2.84 -3.68
C LEU A 29 7.95 3.37 -3.17
N LEU A 30 8.15 3.24 -1.85
CA LEU A 30 9.43 3.59 -1.26
C LEU A 30 10.48 2.57 -1.70
N PRO A 31 11.77 2.95 -1.70
CA PRO A 31 12.82 2.02 -2.09
C PRO A 31 12.86 0.75 -1.24
N THR A 32 12.35 0.82 -0.01
CA THR A 32 12.29 -0.33 0.87
C THR A 32 11.10 -1.24 0.61
N MET A 33 10.16 -0.82 -0.20
CA MET A 33 8.99 -1.61 -0.54
C MET A 33 9.28 -2.48 -1.73
N ARG A 34 8.84 -3.74 -1.65
CA ARG A 34 8.97 -4.66 -2.76
C ARG A 34 7.69 -4.64 -3.58
N ARG A 35 7.84 -4.56 -4.89
CA ARG A 35 6.70 -4.54 -5.78
C ARG A 35 5.76 -5.71 -5.55
N ALA A 36 6.32 -6.91 -5.42
CA ALA A 36 5.52 -8.12 -5.23
C ALA A 36 4.70 -8.04 -3.94
N THR A 37 5.31 -7.55 -2.87
CA THR A 37 4.63 -7.40 -1.59
C THR A 37 3.49 -6.40 -1.68
N VAL A 38 3.72 -5.28 -2.33
CA VAL A 38 2.70 -4.25 -2.49
C VAL A 38 1.56 -4.78 -3.36
N SER A 39 1.88 -5.50 -4.43
CA SER A 39 0.86 -6.08 -5.30
C SER A 39 -0.06 -7.04 -4.55
N VAL A 40 0.52 -7.90 -3.71
CA VAL A 40 -0.26 -8.84 -2.92
C VAL A 40 -1.14 -8.10 -1.92
N ALA A 41 -0.58 -7.11 -1.23
CA ALA A 41 -1.33 -6.34 -0.26
C ALA A 41 -2.48 -5.58 -0.93
N ALA A 42 -2.22 -5.00 -2.09
CA ALA A 42 -3.24 -4.28 -2.84
C ALA A 42 -4.37 -5.20 -3.29
N LYS A 43 -4.01 -6.40 -3.74
CA LYS A 43 -5.03 -7.37 -4.16
C LYS A 43 -5.90 -7.79 -2.99
N ARG A 44 -5.28 -8.07 -1.84
CA ARG A 44 -6.03 -8.46 -0.65
C ARG A 44 -6.97 -7.36 -0.20
N TYR A 45 -6.48 -6.13 -0.18
CA TYR A 45 -7.32 -5.00 0.19
C TYR A 45 -8.47 -4.83 -0.81
N GLY A 46 -8.17 -4.93 -2.09
CA GLY A 46 -9.17 -4.79 -3.13
C GLY A 46 -10.25 -5.85 -3.05
N ASP A 47 -9.85 -7.11 -2.81
CA ASP A 47 -10.81 -8.20 -2.68
C ASP A 47 -11.74 -7.98 -1.49
N LYS A 48 -11.20 -7.41 -0.41
CA LYS A 48 -11.97 -7.18 0.80
C LYS A 48 -12.91 -5.99 0.67
N HIS A 49 -12.52 -4.97 -0.08
CA HIS A 49 -13.23 -3.69 -0.12
C HIS A 49 -13.83 -3.36 -1.49
N GLY A 50 -13.76 -4.27 -2.43
CA GLY A 50 -14.33 -4.03 -3.73
C GLY A 50 -13.56 -3.02 -4.56
N ALA A 51 -12.26 -2.93 -4.36
CA ALA A 51 -11.41 -2.00 -5.10
C ALA A 51 -10.43 -2.78 -5.96
N LYS A 52 -9.81 -2.11 -6.92
CA LYS A 52 -8.77 -2.70 -7.76
C LYS A 52 -7.60 -1.76 -7.87
N PHE A 53 -6.41 -2.34 -7.81
CA PHE A 53 -5.17 -1.60 -7.85
C PHE A 53 -4.25 -2.22 -8.90
N THR A 54 -3.33 -1.41 -9.39
CA THR A 54 -2.28 -1.90 -10.29
C THR A 54 -0.97 -1.25 -9.89
N VAL A 55 0.13 -2.02 -10.02
CA VAL A 55 1.47 -1.51 -9.75
C VAL A 55 2.22 -1.52 -11.07
N ARG A 56 2.80 -0.38 -11.43
CA ARG A 56 3.51 -0.23 -12.68
C ARG A 56 4.86 0.41 -12.46
N LYS A 57 5.79 0.07 -13.33
CA LYS A 57 7.10 0.69 -13.32
C LYS A 57 6.99 2.11 -13.88
N VAL A 58 7.65 3.03 -13.20
CA VAL A 58 7.75 4.43 -13.63
C VAL A 58 9.21 4.83 -13.56
N PRO A 59 9.59 5.98 -14.11
CA PRO A 59 11.00 6.41 -14.08
C PRO A 59 11.58 6.46 -12.67
N GLU A 60 10.77 6.80 -11.67
CA GLU A 60 11.19 6.89 -10.28
C GLU A 60 11.23 5.54 -9.56
N GLY A 61 10.73 4.47 -10.18
CA GLY A 61 10.65 3.16 -9.54
C GLY A 61 9.35 2.47 -9.87
N PHE A 62 8.51 2.25 -8.85
CA PHE A 62 7.20 1.66 -9.04
C PHE A 62 6.14 2.52 -8.39
N ARG A 63 4.98 2.54 -8.99
CA ARG A 63 3.86 3.31 -8.47
C ARG A 63 2.61 2.44 -8.49
N CYS A 64 1.80 2.59 -7.45
CA CYS A 64 0.56 1.85 -7.30
C CYS A 64 -0.62 2.80 -7.53
N TRP A 65 -1.52 2.43 -8.42
CA TRP A 65 -2.74 3.20 -8.72
C TRP A 65 -3.96 2.42 -8.27
N ARG A 66 -4.95 3.16 -7.84
CA ARG A 66 -6.28 2.59 -7.70
C ARG A 66 -7.04 2.81 -9.00
N VAL A 67 -7.43 1.72 -9.64
CA VAL A 67 -8.06 1.78 -10.97
C VAL A 67 -9.56 1.51 -10.94
N ALA A 68 -10.07 1.03 -9.82
CA ALA A 68 -11.51 0.84 -9.67
C ALA A 68 -11.94 0.87 -8.20
#